data_32c248e3bf215b07ee84691ae6ac1480
#
_entry.id   32c248e3bf215b07ee84691ae6ac1480
#
_cell.length_a   1.000
_cell.length_b   1.000
_cell.length_c   1.000
_cell.angle_alpha   90.00
_cell.angle_beta   90.00
_cell.angle_gamma   90.00
#
_symmetry.space_group_name_H-M   'P 1'
#
loop_
_entity.id
_entity.type
_entity.pdbx_description
1 polymer ?
#
loop_
_entity_poly.entity_id
_entity_poly.type
_entity_poly.pdbx_seq_one_letter_code
_entity_poly.pdbx_strand_id
1 'polypeptide(L)'
;AQAKQSGQYNKAYDTAYEKAYPKAHDEAYEKAFDEAHDEAYEKAYDEAWNKVLDEINEKYADAEEKYELNDPDFKETPVHLYENFYRDEEEDHDNDGTSDGTVRVFAKTDDINFACLMDGSFPEKEDEIAIDRMHADNVGIKVGDEITVGEEKYQVVGLIAYVNYSTLHEKSTDLMFDALKFNVAMVTDEGFAKLHKTIHYDYAWKY
;
A
#
# COMPACT_ATOMS: atom_id res chain seq x y z
N ALA A 1 9.01 -53.37 42.49
CA ALA A 1 9.52 -52.00 42.37
C ALA A 1 9.76 -51.62 40.88
N GLN A 2 10.43 -52.42 40.05
CA GLN A 2 10.70 -52.14 38.64
C GLN A 2 9.45 -51.96 37.76
N ALA A 3 8.41 -52.79 37.95
CA ALA A 3 7.17 -52.68 37.17
C ALA A 3 6.38 -51.37 37.45
N LYS A 4 6.43 -50.84 38.70
CA LYS A 4 5.84 -49.52 39.04
C LYS A 4 6.62 -48.36 38.41
N GLN A 5 7.93 -48.49 38.32
CA GLN A 5 8.82 -47.47 37.74
C GLN A 5 8.67 -47.38 36.22
N SER A 6 8.51 -48.54 35.52
CA SER A 6 8.21 -48.54 34.07
C SER A 6 6.83 -47.97 33.74
N GLY A 7 5.81 -48.25 34.57
CA GLY A 7 4.49 -47.70 34.36
C GLY A 7 4.42 -46.18 34.59
N GLN A 8 5.19 -45.66 35.53
CA GLN A 8 5.30 -44.19 35.73
C GLN A 8 6.07 -43.51 34.59
N TYR A 9 7.12 -44.12 34.07
CA TYR A 9 7.87 -43.63 32.93
C TYR A 9 7.00 -43.57 31.68
N ASN A 10 6.29 -44.67 31.37
CA ASN A 10 5.40 -44.71 30.20
C ASN A 10 4.30 -43.64 30.30
N LYS A 11 3.67 -43.49 31.46
CA LYS A 11 2.65 -42.47 31.67
C LYS A 11 3.20 -41.04 31.53
N ALA A 12 4.42 -40.78 32.01
CA ALA A 12 5.07 -39.48 31.85
C ALA A 12 5.45 -39.19 30.41
N TYR A 13 5.94 -40.22 29.69
CA TYR A 13 6.23 -40.14 28.25
C TYR A 13 4.98 -39.88 27.44
N ASP A 14 3.91 -40.63 27.64
CA ASP A 14 2.64 -40.48 26.93
C ASP A 14 2.06 -39.09 27.16
N THR A 15 2.07 -38.59 28.42
CA THR A 15 1.59 -37.23 28.73
C THR A 15 2.42 -36.16 28.06
N ALA A 16 3.74 -36.30 28.02
CA ALA A 16 4.63 -35.37 27.36
C ALA A 16 4.44 -35.38 25.83
N TYR A 17 4.28 -36.57 25.26
CA TYR A 17 4.04 -36.77 23.83
C TYR A 17 2.69 -36.17 23.41
N GLU A 18 1.59 -36.50 24.09
CA GLU A 18 0.26 -35.99 23.82
C GLU A 18 0.20 -34.45 23.92
N LYS A 19 1.02 -33.85 24.76
CA LYS A 19 1.09 -32.42 24.93
C LYS A 19 1.96 -31.70 23.88
N ALA A 20 3.08 -32.29 23.47
CA ALA A 20 4.08 -31.66 22.61
C ALA A 20 3.83 -31.97 21.13
N TYR A 21 3.43 -33.19 20.80
CA TYR A 21 3.29 -33.66 19.41
C TYR A 21 2.25 -32.86 18.60
N PRO A 22 1.00 -32.64 19.10
CA PRO A 22 0.01 -31.91 18.30
C PRO A 22 0.49 -30.52 17.93
N LYS A 23 1.03 -29.78 18.89
CA LYS A 23 1.53 -28.43 18.65
C LYS A 23 2.68 -28.39 17.64
N ALA A 24 3.67 -29.25 17.79
CA ALA A 24 4.80 -29.34 16.88
C ALA A 24 4.40 -29.83 15.48
N HIS A 25 3.42 -30.73 15.42
CA HIS A 25 2.86 -31.22 14.15
C HIS A 25 2.11 -30.09 13.42
N ASP A 26 1.23 -29.38 14.13
CA ASP A 26 0.42 -28.32 13.54
C ASP A 26 1.30 -27.15 13.07
N GLU A 27 2.28 -26.70 13.88
CA GLU A 27 3.24 -25.67 13.49
C GLU A 27 4.07 -26.09 12.27
N ALA A 28 4.50 -27.35 12.19
CA ALA A 28 5.27 -27.85 11.05
C ALA A 28 4.40 -27.99 9.80
N TYR A 29 3.13 -28.40 9.97
CA TYR A 29 2.18 -28.54 8.87
C TYR A 29 1.81 -27.15 8.29
N GLU A 30 1.43 -26.19 9.13
CA GLU A 30 1.12 -24.81 8.69
C GLU A 30 2.30 -24.21 7.94
N LYS A 31 3.50 -24.27 8.50
CA LYS A 31 4.70 -23.76 7.85
C LYS A 31 4.97 -24.41 6.48
N ALA A 32 4.89 -25.74 6.40
CA ALA A 32 5.10 -26.47 5.15
C ALA A 32 3.99 -26.20 4.11
N PHE A 33 2.76 -25.98 4.59
CA PHE A 33 1.62 -25.63 3.73
C PHE A 33 1.80 -24.21 3.15
N ASP A 34 2.14 -23.25 3.98
CA ASP A 34 2.34 -21.85 3.54
C ASP A 34 3.51 -21.76 2.54
N GLU A 35 4.66 -22.39 2.85
CA GLU A 35 5.81 -22.42 1.94
C GLU A 35 5.46 -23.05 0.59
N ALA A 36 4.74 -24.19 0.58
CA ALA A 36 4.33 -24.86 -0.65
C ALA A 36 3.24 -24.10 -1.42
N HIS A 37 2.33 -23.43 -0.71
CA HIS A 37 1.29 -22.61 -1.30
C HIS A 37 1.90 -21.40 -2.00
N ASP A 38 2.82 -20.68 -1.34
CA ASP A 38 3.46 -19.49 -1.89
C ASP A 38 4.30 -19.84 -3.12
N GLU A 39 5.10 -20.92 -3.07
CA GLU A 39 5.89 -21.40 -4.22
C GLU A 39 5.00 -21.79 -5.40
N ALA A 40 3.88 -22.47 -5.14
CA ALA A 40 2.92 -22.87 -6.20
C ALA A 40 2.20 -21.66 -6.78
N TYR A 41 1.86 -20.68 -5.95
CA TYR A 41 1.20 -19.44 -6.38
C TYR A 41 2.13 -18.60 -7.26
N GLU A 42 3.37 -18.33 -6.82
CA GLU A 42 4.37 -17.59 -7.59
C GLU A 42 4.61 -18.23 -8.95
N LYS A 43 4.81 -19.55 -8.96
CA LYS A 43 5.03 -20.28 -10.21
C LYS A 43 3.83 -20.19 -11.17
N ALA A 44 2.61 -20.37 -10.66
CA ALA A 44 1.40 -20.25 -11.48
C ALA A 44 1.17 -18.83 -12.01
N TYR A 45 1.50 -17.83 -11.19
CA TYR A 45 1.44 -16.42 -11.57
C TYR A 45 2.43 -16.10 -12.68
N ASP A 46 3.69 -16.52 -12.54
CA ASP A 46 4.73 -16.30 -13.54
C ASP A 46 4.43 -17.00 -14.87
N GLU A 47 3.95 -18.25 -14.82
CA GLU A 47 3.54 -18.98 -16.01
C GLU A 47 2.35 -18.28 -16.72
N ALA A 48 1.35 -17.82 -15.97
CA ALA A 48 0.21 -17.09 -16.54
C ALA A 48 0.62 -15.73 -17.11
N TRP A 49 1.48 -15.01 -16.41
CA TRP A 49 1.99 -13.72 -16.86
C TRP A 49 2.83 -13.81 -18.12
N ASN A 50 3.77 -14.77 -18.18
CA ASN A 50 4.59 -14.98 -19.37
C ASN A 50 3.73 -15.35 -20.59
N LYS A 51 2.70 -16.18 -20.39
CA LYS A 51 1.75 -16.51 -21.47
C LYS A 51 1.01 -15.28 -21.98
N VAL A 52 0.57 -14.40 -21.10
CA VAL A 52 -0.10 -13.13 -21.48
C VAL A 52 0.86 -12.21 -22.21
N LEU A 53 2.12 -12.12 -21.77
CA LEU A 53 3.15 -11.34 -22.46
C LEU A 53 3.44 -11.87 -23.87
N ASP A 54 3.53 -13.19 -24.03
CA ASP A 54 3.74 -13.80 -25.35
C ASP A 54 2.56 -13.51 -26.30
N GLU A 55 1.31 -13.63 -25.81
CA GLU A 55 0.12 -13.28 -26.59
C GLU A 55 0.07 -11.78 -26.95
N ILE A 56 0.48 -10.90 -26.06
CA ILE A 56 0.59 -9.47 -26.32
C ILE A 56 1.65 -9.20 -27.37
N ASN A 57 2.85 -9.76 -27.22
CA ASN A 57 3.96 -9.56 -28.14
C ASN A 57 3.62 -10.06 -29.54
N GLU A 58 2.95 -11.22 -29.66
CA GLU A 58 2.49 -11.76 -30.94
C GLU A 58 1.48 -10.80 -31.61
N LYS A 59 0.50 -10.27 -30.84
CA LYS A 59 -0.47 -9.29 -31.35
C LYS A 59 0.18 -7.95 -31.71
N TYR A 60 1.22 -7.55 -31.00
CA TYR A 60 1.96 -6.32 -31.30
C TYR A 60 2.77 -6.45 -32.59
N ALA A 61 3.44 -7.59 -32.79
CA ALA A 61 4.15 -7.87 -34.02
C ALA A 61 3.20 -7.83 -35.27
N ASP A 62 2.01 -8.45 -35.13
CA ASP A 62 0.97 -8.37 -36.16
C ASP A 62 0.45 -6.93 -36.36
N ALA A 63 0.39 -6.13 -35.32
CA ALA A 63 -0.04 -4.74 -35.41
C ALA A 63 1.01 -3.85 -36.09
N GLU A 64 2.31 -4.06 -35.79
CA GLU A 64 3.40 -3.35 -36.46
C GLU A 64 3.39 -3.60 -37.98
N GLU A 65 3.21 -4.86 -38.41
CA GLU A 65 3.13 -5.23 -39.83
C GLU A 65 1.86 -4.65 -40.48
N LYS A 66 0.72 -4.72 -39.79
CA LYS A 66 -0.58 -4.30 -40.30
C LYS A 66 -0.75 -2.81 -40.45
N TYR A 67 -0.15 -2.02 -39.54
CA TYR A 67 -0.35 -0.57 -39.49
C TYR A 67 0.83 0.22 -40.05
N GLU A 68 1.82 -0.45 -40.69
CA GLU A 68 2.98 0.22 -41.29
C GLU A 68 3.55 1.31 -40.39
N LEU A 69 3.88 0.96 -39.13
CA LEU A 69 4.41 1.91 -38.13
C LEU A 69 5.72 2.61 -38.55
N ASN A 70 6.25 2.25 -39.72
CA ASN A 70 7.33 2.94 -40.42
C ASN A 70 6.83 4.00 -41.42
N ASP A 71 5.60 4.50 -41.28
CA ASP A 71 5.12 5.62 -42.09
C ASP A 71 6.03 6.85 -41.88
N PRO A 72 6.73 7.36 -42.90
CA PRO A 72 7.58 8.53 -42.77
C PRO A 72 6.81 9.80 -42.42
N ASP A 73 5.49 9.81 -42.54
CA ASP A 73 4.61 10.89 -42.10
C ASP A 73 4.13 10.73 -40.66
N PHE A 74 4.46 9.60 -40.00
CA PHE A 74 4.17 9.41 -38.59
C PHE A 74 5.02 10.35 -37.73
N LYS A 75 4.38 11.37 -37.20
CA LYS A 75 5.01 12.27 -36.23
C LYS A 75 4.97 11.61 -34.88
N GLU A 76 6.14 11.25 -34.35
CA GLU A 76 6.26 10.84 -32.96
C GLU A 76 5.66 11.93 -32.08
N THR A 77 4.59 11.59 -31.37
CA THR A 77 4.06 12.46 -30.33
C THR A 77 4.90 12.21 -29.08
N PRO A 78 5.65 13.19 -28.61
CA PRO A 78 6.44 13.00 -27.42
C PRO A 78 5.52 12.68 -26.25
N VAL A 79 5.77 11.53 -25.61
CA VAL A 79 5.07 11.13 -24.38
C VAL A 79 6.00 11.38 -23.20
N HIS A 80 5.56 12.22 -22.29
CA HIS A 80 6.26 12.45 -21.04
C HIS A 80 5.68 11.51 -19.98
N LEU A 81 6.52 10.64 -19.43
CA LEU A 81 6.17 9.73 -18.34
C LEU A 81 6.57 10.36 -17.02
N TYR A 82 5.64 10.38 -16.08
CA TYR A 82 5.85 10.86 -14.72
C TYR A 82 5.63 9.72 -13.74
N GLU A 83 6.55 9.55 -12.81
CA GLU A 83 6.37 8.67 -11.68
C GLU A 83 5.52 9.38 -10.61
N ASN A 84 4.49 8.70 -10.16
CA ASN A 84 3.72 9.08 -8.99
C ASN A 84 3.89 7.97 -7.96
N PHE A 85 4.14 8.32 -6.71
CA PHE A 85 4.37 7.32 -5.66
C PHE A 85 3.75 7.78 -4.36
N TYR A 86 3.35 6.81 -3.55
CA TYR A 86 2.72 7.04 -2.27
C TYR A 86 3.08 5.96 -1.25
N ARG A 87 2.79 6.23 0.00
CA ARG A 87 2.81 5.26 1.10
C ARG A 87 1.47 5.27 1.79
N ASP A 88 0.96 4.10 2.15
CA ASP A 88 -0.22 3.95 3.00
C ASP A 88 0.25 3.74 4.43
N GLU A 89 0.12 4.75 5.26
CA GLU A 89 0.55 4.77 6.67
C GLU A 89 -0.65 4.69 7.60
N GLU A 90 -0.41 4.30 8.84
CA GLU A 90 -1.41 4.40 9.90
C GLU A 90 -1.57 5.86 10.34
N GLU A 91 -2.79 6.29 10.54
CA GLU A 91 -3.12 7.61 11.04
C GLU A 91 -3.66 7.50 12.47
N ASP A 92 -3.10 8.28 13.38
CA ASP A 92 -3.60 8.51 14.74
C ASP A 92 -3.85 10.02 14.86
N HIS A 93 -5.10 10.43 14.59
CA HIS A 93 -5.43 11.85 14.45
C HIS A 93 -5.70 12.54 15.79
N ASP A 94 -5.98 11.79 16.86
CA ASP A 94 -6.19 12.35 18.20
C ASP A 94 -4.98 12.12 19.14
N ASN A 95 -3.94 11.45 18.62
CA ASN A 95 -2.69 11.14 19.33
C ASN A 95 -2.90 10.32 20.62
N ASP A 96 -3.87 9.41 20.63
CA ASP A 96 -4.15 8.52 21.77
C ASP A 96 -3.25 7.27 21.78
N GLY A 97 -2.48 7.07 20.70
CA GLY A 97 -1.56 5.94 20.52
C GLY A 97 -2.20 4.73 19.86
N THR A 98 -3.41 4.88 19.32
CA THR A 98 -4.09 3.85 18.52
C THR A 98 -4.37 4.36 17.12
N SER A 99 -4.31 3.47 16.13
CA SER A 99 -4.60 3.84 14.74
C SER A 99 -6.10 4.05 14.55
N ASP A 100 -6.48 5.19 14.02
CA ASP A 100 -7.85 5.54 13.64
C ASP A 100 -8.19 5.13 12.22
N GLY A 101 -7.19 5.03 11.35
CA GLY A 101 -7.38 4.71 9.95
C GLY A 101 -6.09 4.62 9.17
N THR A 102 -6.21 4.75 7.86
CA THR A 102 -5.10 4.75 6.90
C THR A 102 -5.02 6.11 6.20
N VAL A 103 -3.83 6.66 6.12
CA VAL A 103 -3.54 7.84 5.32
C VAL A 103 -2.61 7.49 4.16
N ARG A 104 -3.04 7.82 2.94
CA ARG A 104 -2.23 7.75 1.72
C ARG A 104 -1.44 9.03 1.55
N VAL A 105 -0.14 8.95 1.77
CA VAL A 105 0.75 10.10 1.75
C VAL A 105 1.49 10.17 0.42
N PHE A 106 1.40 11.34 -0.21
CA PHE A 106 2.14 11.69 -1.41
C PHE A 106 3.22 12.73 -1.07
N ALA A 107 4.36 12.64 -1.74
CA ALA A 107 5.28 13.76 -1.83
C ALA A 107 4.69 14.85 -2.75
N LYS A 108 4.98 16.10 -2.48
CA LYS A 108 4.56 17.21 -3.35
C LYS A 108 5.23 17.09 -4.72
N THR A 109 4.44 17.20 -5.78
CA THR A 109 4.90 17.19 -7.17
C THR A 109 4.50 18.47 -7.89
N ASP A 110 5.30 18.88 -8.90
CA ASP A 110 5.06 20.11 -9.67
C ASP A 110 4.41 19.85 -11.03
N ASP A 111 4.41 18.59 -11.51
CA ASP A 111 3.99 18.25 -12.87
C ASP A 111 2.70 17.45 -12.95
N ILE A 112 2.41 16.66 -11.91
CA ILE A 112 1.26 15.75 -11.85
C ILE A 112 0.64 15.78 -10.46
N ASN A 113 -0.50 15.09 -10.30
CA ASN A 113 -1.16 14.87 -9.01
C ASN A 113 -1.40 16.18 -8.23
N PHE A 114 -1.88 17.20 -8.92
CA PHE A 114 -2.13 18.49 -8.31
C PHE A 114 -3.24 18.44 -7.27
N ALA A 115 -2.98 19.00 -6.11
CA ALA A 115 -3.99 19.24 -5.10
C ALA A 115 -4.48 20.70 -5.16
N CYS A 116 -5.76 20.88 -4.90
CA CYS A 116 -6.35 22.20 -4.68
C CYS A 116 -6.22 22.54 -3.19
N LEU A 117 -5.59 23.68 -2.86
CA LEU A 117 -5.57 24.18 -1.50
C LEU A 117 -6.94 24.76 -1.14
N MET A 118 -7.56 24.24 -0.10
CA MET A 118 -8.89 24.64 0.37
C MET A 118 -8.80 25.58 1.58
N ASP A 119 -7.80 25.37 2.46
CA ASP A 119 -7.53 26.20 3.63
C ASP A 119 -6.05 26.07 4.03
N GLY A 120 -5.49 27.07 4.71
CA GLY A 120 -4.11 27.07 5.18
C GLY A 120 -3.07 27.24 4.09
N SER A 121 -2.01 26.42 4.10
CA SER A 121 -0.90 26.43 3.16
C SER A 121 -0.47 25.04 2.73
N PHE A 122 0.30 24.93 1.65
CA PHE A 122 1.02 23.70 1.33
C PHE A 122 2.19 23.51 2.29
N PRO A 123 2.58 22.22 2.57
CA PRO A 123 3.76 21.92 3.38
C PRO A 123 5.04 22.52 2.78
N GLU A 124 5.86 23.12 3.64
CA GLU A 124 7.18 23.67 3.31
C GLU A 124 8.31 23.05 4.14
N LYS A 125 7.97 22.36 5.24
CA LYS A 125 8.93 21.70 6.14
C LYS A 125 8.64 20.22 6.26
N GLU A 126 9.64 19.49 6.73
CA GLU A 126 9.60 18.04 6.88
C GLU A 126 8.62 17.50 7.94
N ASP A 127 8.13 18.36 8.81
CA ASP A 127 7.17 18.08 9.87
C ASP A 127 5.78 18.68 9.59
N GLU A 128 5.55 19.16 8.37
CA GLU A 128 4.29 19.74 7.92
C GLU A 128 3.54 18.78 7.00
N ILE A 129 2.22 18.72 7.14
CA ILE A 129 1.32 17.92 6.33
C ILE A 129 0.09 18.72 5.91
N ALA A 130 -0.38 18.50 4.69
CA ALA A 130 -1.70 18.93 4.25
C ALA A 130 -2.56 17.69 4.01
N ILE A 131 -3.77 17.67 4.56
CA ILE A 131 -4.67 16.52 4.56
C ILE A 131 -5.94 16.80 3.76
N ASP A 132 -6.66 15.75 3.38
CA ASP A 132 -7.92 15.90 2.67
C ASP A 132 -8.96 16.62 3.53
N ARG A 133 -9.61 17.62 2.93
CA ARG A 133 -10.62 18.44 3.61
C ARG A 133 -11.83 17.64 4.07
N MET A 134 -12.31 16.67 3.26
CA MET A 134 -13.49 15.88 3.61
C MET A 134 -13.19 15.01 4.83
N HIS A 135 -12.00 14.38 4.88
CA HIS A 135 -11.57 13.64 6.05
C HIS A 135 -11.49 14.56 7.27
N ALA A 136 -10.77 15.67 7.17
CA ALA A 136 -10.61 16.63 8.25
C ALA A 136 -11.94 17.13 8.82
N ASP A 137 -12.89 17.49 7.96
CA ASP A 137 -14.23 17.92 8.37
C ASP A 137 -15.00 16.83 9.13
N ASN A 138 -14.82 15.55 8.76
CA ASN A 138 -15.52 14.42 9.38
C ASN A 138 -14.95 14.03 10.74
N VAL A 139 -13.61 14.09 10.91
CA VAL A 139 -12.95 13.72 12.18
C VAL A 139 -12.68 14.92 13.08
N GLY A 140 -12.86 16.15 12.58
CA GLY A 140 -12.75 17.40 13.34
C GLY A 140 -11.36 18.00 13.40
N ILE A 141 -10.42 17.55 12.55
CA ILE A 141 -9.06 18.10 12.43
C ILE A 141 -9.10 19.50 11.80
N LYS A 142 -8.21 20.38 12.24
CA LYS A 142 -8.09 21.75 11.76
C LYS A 142 -6.64 22.11 11.43
N VAL A 143 -6.45 23.13 10.61
CA VAL A 143 -5.13 23.74 10.40
C VAL A 143 -4.59 24.22 11.75
N GLY A 144 -3.37 23.76 12.07
CA GLY A 144 -2.68 23.99 13.32
C GLY A 144 -2.70 22.80 14.29
N ASP A 145 -3.51 21.79 14.05
CA ASP A 145 -3.51 20.56 14.86
C ASP A 145 -2.28 19.70 14.53
N GLU A 146 -1.88 18.83 15.46
CA GLU A 146 -0.84 17.82 15.28
C GLU A 146 -1.47 16.45 15.16
N ILE A 147 -1.04 15.67 14.18
CA ILE A 147 -1.44 14.28 13.98
C ILE A 147 -0.21 13.37 13.90
N THR A 148 -0.37 12.10 14.22
CA THR A 148 0.67 11.08 14.03
C THR A 148 0.38 10.28 12.77
N VAL A 149 1.39 10.14 11.90
CA VAL A 149 1.33 9.36 10.67
C VAL A 149 2.48 8.35 10.66
N GLY A 150 2.14 7.08 10.76
CA GLY A 150 3.12 6.03 11.03
C GLY A 150 3.76 6.23 12.41
N GLU A 151 5.07 6.47 12.45
CA GLU A 151 5.82 6.73 13.67
C GLU A 151 6.15 8.23 13.86
N GLU A 152 5.74 9.08 12.89
CA GLU A 152 6.14 10.49 12.82
C GLU A 152 4.98 11.42 13.13
N LYS A 153 5.32 12.57 13.76
CA LYS A 153 4.38 13.64 14.08
C LYS A 153 4.45 14.73 13.03
N TYR A 154 3.28 15.15 12.57
CA TYR A 154 3.14 16.22 11.59
C TYR A 154 2.18 17.31 12.09
N GLN A 155 2.54 18.56 11.81
CA GLN A 155 1.64 19.69 11.97
C GLN A 155 0.77 19.83 10.73
N VAL A 156 -0.54 19.83 10.90
CA VAL A 156 -1.49 20.10 9.80
C VAL A 156 -1.43 21.58 9.43
N VAL A 157 -0.84 21.88 8.29
CA VAL A 157 -0.68 23.27 7.80
C VAL A 157 -1.71 23.64 6.76
N GLY A 158 -2.37 22.66 6.14
CA GLY A 158 -3.36 22.92 5.10
C GLY A 158 -4.40 21.82 4.96
N LEU A 159 -5.53 22.21 4.40
CA LEU A 159 -6.58 21.32 3.93
C LEU A 159 -6.61 21.36 2.40
N ILE A 160 -6.56 20.18 1.79
CA ILE A 160 -6.43 20.03 0.34
C ILE A 160 -7.55 19.15 -0.23
N ALA A 161 -7.69 19.16 -1.55
CA ALA A 161 -8.48 18.21 -2.30
C ALA A 161 -7.71 17.79 -3.55
N TYR A 162 -7.49 16.51 -3.74
CA TYR A 162 -6.95 15.93 -4.96
C TYR A 162 -8.06 15.65 -5.96
N VAL A 163 -7.83 15.94 -7.24
CA VAL A 163 -8.80 15.72 -8.31
C VAL A 163 -9.15 14.24 -8.48
N ASN A 164 -8.17 13.37 -8.33
CA ASN A 164 -8.31 11.92 -8.45
C ASN A 164 -8.88 11.24 -7.18
N TYR A 165 -9.03 12.01 -6.08
CA TYR A 165 -9.67 11.57 -4.83
C TYR A 165 -10.91 12.42 -4.51
N SER A 166 -11.71 12.74 -5.51
CA SER A 166 -13.00 13.44 -5.31
C SER A 166 -13.96 12.66 -4.41
N THR A 167 -13.76 11.34 -4.31
CA THR A 167 -14.31 10.44 -3.31
C THR A 167 -13.17 9.64 -2.70
N LEU A 168 -13.14 9.52 -1.35
CA LEU A 168 -12.04 8.86 -0.62
C LEU A 168 -12.22 7.34 -0.63
N HIS A 169 -12.02 6.73 -1.81
CA HIS A 169 -11.91 5.29 -1.95
C HIS A 169 -10.47 4.85 -1.70
N GLU A 170 -10.25 3.94 -0.76
CA GLU A 170 -8.93 3.35 -0.52
C GLU A 170 -8.48 2.50 -1.70
N LYS A 171 -9.43 1.70 -2.27
CA LYS A 171 -9.20 0.82 -3.41
C LYS A 171 -10.17 1.11 -4.54
N SER A 172 -9.74 0.92 -5.77
CA SER A 172 -10.57 1.10 -6.96
C SER A 172 -11.76 0.13 -7.03
N THR A 173 -11.76 -0.93 -6.23
CA THR A 173 -12.85 -1.92 -6.12
C THR A 173 -13.89 -1.59 -5.05
N ASP A 174 -13.65 -0.57 -4.25
CA ASP A 174 -14.55 -0.21 -3.16
C ASP A 174 -15.86 0.37 -3.70
N LEU A 175 -16.97 -0.15 -3.20
CA LEU A 175 -18.31 0.32 -3.57
C LEU A 175 -18.75 1.54 -2.75
N MET A 176 -18.12 1.77 -1.61
CA MET A 176 -18.39 2.90 -0.72
C MET A 176 -17.05 3.48 -0.25
N PHE A 177 -17.01 4.79 -0.08
CA PHE A 177 -15.88 5.47 0.53
C PHE A 177 -16.10 5.63 2.04
N ASP A 178 -15.01 5.68 2.79
CA ASP A 178 -15.03 5.89 4.24
C ASP A 178 -14.07 7.04 4.61
N ALA A 179 -14.59 8.25 4.60
CA ALA A 179 -13.83 9.45 4.93
C ALA A 179 -13.50 9.58 6.44
N LEU A 180 -13.95 8.65 7.28
CA LEU A 180 -13.53 8.58 8.68
C LEU A 180 -12.25 7.77 8.85
N LYS A 181 -12.05 6.75 7.99
CA LYS A 181 -10.94 5.78 8.12
C LYS A 181 -9.90 5.85 7.03
N PHE A 182 -10.20 6.58 5.96
CA PHE A 182 -9.25 6.77 4.87
C PHE A 182 -9.05 8.24 4.56
N ASN A 183 -7.80 8.65 4.54
CA ASN A 183 -7.34 10.00 4.29
C ASN A 183 -6.33 10.02 3.14
N VAL A 184 -6.17 11.18 2.50
CA VAL A 184 -5.12 11.43 1.52
C VAL A 184 -4.38 12.69 1.92
N ALA A 185 -3.06 12.64 1.90
CA ALA A 185 -2.24 13.71 2.41
C ALA A 185 -1.06 14.04 1.49
N MET A 186 -0.54 15.23 1.67
CA MET A 186 0.66 15.74 1.01
C MET A 186 1.68 16.16 2.06
N VAL A 187 2.93 15.81 1.85
CA VAL A 187 4.10 16.25 2.61
C VAL A 187 5.21 16.73 1.66
N THR A 188 6.28 17.31 2.20
CA THR A 188 7.51 17.58 1.43
C THR A 188 8.25 16.28 1.11
N ASP A 189 9.24 16.31 0.22
CA ASP A 189 10.11 15.16 -0.06
C ASP A 189 10.83 14.67 1.20
N GLU A 190 11.28 15.61 2.04
CA GLU A 190 11.93 15.29 3.31
C GLU A 190 10.95 14.65 4.30
N GLY A 191 9.72 15.14 4.37
CA GLY A 191 8.65 14.56 5.18
C GLY A 191 8.29 13.16 4.70
N PHE A 192 8.22 12.94 3.39
CA PHE A 192 7.95 11.63 2.80
C PHE A 192 9.08 10.61 3.08
N ALA A 193 10.33 11.07 3.09
CA ALA A 193 11.48 10.22 3.38
C ALA A 193 11.51 9.65 4.79
N LYS A 194 10.81 10.26 5.75
CA LYS A 194 10.68 9.76 7.13
C LYS A 194 9.71 8.58 7.27
N LEU A 195 8.83 8.39 6.32
CA LEU A 195 7.83 7.32 6.34
C LEU A 195 8.48 5.97 5.99
N HIS A 196 7.97 4.88 6.57
CA HIS A 196 8.66 3.60 6.55
C HIS A 196 7.92 2.47 5.82
N LYS A 197 6.59 2.58 5.58
CA LYS A 197 5.85 1.55 4.85
C LYS A 197 6.25 1.48 3.37
N THR A 198 5.90 0.42 2.72
CA THR A 198 6.24 0.15 1.31
C THR A 198 5.79 1.29 0.40
N ILE A 199 6.66 1.68 -0.54
CA ILE A 199 6.31 2.64 -1.59
C ILE A 199 5.48 1.91 -2.66
N HIS A 200 4.37 2.50 -3.02
CA HIS A 200 3.55 2.12 -4.15
C HIS A 200 3.79 3.10 -5.30
N TYR A 201 3.92 2.58 -6.51
CA TYR A 201 4.19 3.39 -7.70
C TYR A 201 2.99 3.38 -8.63
N ASP A 202 2.62 4.57 -9.10
CA ASP A 202 1.71 4.80 -10.21
C ASP A 202 2.44 5.60 -11.29
N TYR A 203 1.96 5.53 -12.51
CA TYR A 203 2.54 6.26 -13.62
C TYR A 203 1.48 7.12 -14.31
N ALA A 204 1.81 8.37 -14.54
CA ALA A 204 1.03 9.28 -15.36
C ALA A 204 1.80 9.61 -16.65
N TRP A 205 1.08 9.84 -17.73
CA TRP A 205 1.69 10.28 -18.99
C TRP A 205 0.95 11.48 -19.57
N LYS A 206 1.71 12.30 -20.28
CA LYS A 206 1.23 13.50 -20.94
C LYS A 206 1.74 13.54 -22.37
N TYR A 207 0.87 13.90 -23.30
CA TYR A 207 1.18 14.12 -24.72
C TYR A 207 1.62 15.54 -24.98
#